data_066c67bcbee8ab3a4b6a4c54d0b472d3
#
_entry.id   066c67bcbee8ab3a4b6a4c54d0b472d3
#
_cell.length_a   1.000
_cell.length_b   1.000
_cell.length_c   1.000
_cell.angle_alpha   90.00
_cell.angle_beta   90.00
_cell.angle_gamma   90.00
#
_symmetry.space_group_name_H-M   'P 1'
#
loop_
_entity.id
_entity.type
_entity.pdbx_description
1 polymer ?
#
loop_
_entity_poly.entity_id
_entity_poly.type
_entity_poly.pdbx_seq_one_letter_code
_entity_poly.pdbx_strand_id
1 'polypeptide(L)'
;MLSDRHRNTTACPLAAEVHRKRECVVGAAGLRSRRRGFTLIEILVVVVIIAILATLVAPNIFQHVGTARETTARSQVEMFGAALDAYRLHTGRYPSTQEGLGALWTRPASAPSIWRGPYLRKQVPLDPWGKAYLYMSPGEVNRDGYDLLSLGADGRRGGGGENADVTSW
;
A
#
# COMPACT_ATOMS: atom_id res chain seq x y z
N MET A 1 33.54 -39.45 35.84
CA MET A 1 34.74 -40.06 35.22
C MET A 1 35.43 -38.92 34.50
N LEU A 2 36.36 -38.37 35.17
CA LEU A 2 37.83 -38.30 35.02
C LEU A 2 38.21 -37.52 33.77
N SER A 3 38.77 -36.30 33.97
CA SER A 3 40.22 -36.04 34.26
C SER A 3 40.97 -35.84 32.93
N ASP A 4 41.80 -34.91 32.60
CA ASP A 4 42.89 -34.21 33.36
C ASP A 4 43.40 -33.03 32.52
N ARG A 5 43.63 -31.93 33.10
CA ARG A 5 44.89 -31.16 33.33
C ARG A 5 46.05 -31.47 32.37
N HIS A 6 46.62 -30.38 31.76
CA HIS A 6 48.03 -30.06 32.01
C HIS A 6 48.34 -28.61 31.69
N ARG A 7 48.83 -27.95 32.74
CA ARG A 7 49.61 -26.69 32.72
C ARG A 7 51.00 -26.98 32.16
N ASN A 8 51.60 -26.05 31.49
CA ASN A 8 53.01 -25.86 31.69
C ASN A 8 53.44 -24.38 31.48
N THR A 9 53.95 -23.84 32.51
CA THR A 9 54.73 -22.63 32.73
C THR A 9 56.17 -22.85 32.33
N THR A 10 56.86 -21.87 31.69
CA THR A 10 58.28 -21.58 31.94
C THR A 10 58.68 -20.26 31.24
N ALA A 11 58.79 -19.18 31.93
CA ALA A 11 59.96 -18.46 32.37
C ALA A 11 60.87 -17.85 31.29
N CYS A 12 61.05 -16.54 31.44
CA CYS A 12 62.03 -15.59 30.88
C CYS A 12 63.47 -15.98 31.24
N PRO A 13 64.57 -15.53 30.52
CA PRO A 13 65.15 -14.28 30.94
C PRO A 13 65.80 -13.37 29.83
N LEU A 14 65.87 -12.10 30.19
CA LEU A 14 66.85 -11.05 29.97
C LEU A 14 67.99 -11.24 28.91
N ALA A 15 68.12 -10.23 28.03
CA ALA A 15 69.33 -9.40 27.97
C ALA A 15 69.21 -8.26 26.95
N ALA A 16 69.61 -7.13 27.38
CA ALA A 16 69.72 -5.84 26.75
C ALA A 16 70.41 -5.83 25.37
N GLU A 17 69.93 -4.96 24.47
CA GLU A 17 70.83 -4.18 23.63
C GLU A 17 70.14 -2.90 23.10
N VAL A 18 70.76 -1.81 23.43
CA VAL A 18 70.42 -0.44 23.07
C VAL A 18 70.76 -0.22 21.60
N HIS A 19 69.71 -0.07 20.76
CA HIS A 19 69.89 0.51 19.43
C HIS A 19 68.96 1.72 19.25
N ARG A 20 69.60 2.88 19.42
CA ARG A 20 69.05 4.22 19.18
C ARG A 20 68.70 4.34 17.68
N LYS A 21 67.54 4.04 17.27
CA LYS A 21 66.99 4.41 15.94
C LYS A 21 66.30 5.75 16.04
N ARG A 22 66.82 6.67 15.29
CA ARG A 22 66.33 8.01 15.07
C ARG A 22 64.90 7.88 14.52
N GLU A 23 63.90 8.34 15.25
CA GLU A 23 62.59 8.53 14.77
C GLU A 23 62.61 9.65 13.72
N CYS A 24 62.46 9.28 12.45
CA CYS A 24 62.03 10.19 11.40
C CYS A 24 60.58 10.57 11.69
N VAL A 25 60.39 11.74 12.27
CA VAL A 25 59.08 12.41 12.33
C VAL A 25 58.72 12.75 10.89
N VAL A 26 58.02 11.83 10.21
CA VAL A 26 57.31 12.12 8.98
C VAL A 26 56.14 13.01 9.36
N GLY A 27 56.31 14.30 9.14
CA GLY A 27 55.24 15.26 9.29
C GLY A 27 54.05 14.83 8.47
N ALA A 28 53.03 14.34 9.12
CA ALA A 28 51.72 14.14 8.52
C ALA A 28 51.22 15.53 8.10
N ALA A 29 51.46 15.88 6.84
CA ALA A 29 50.80 16.99 6.18
C ALA A 29 49.28 16.66 6.17
N GLY A 30 48.59 17.16 7.17
CA GLY A 30 47.14 17.07 7.25
C GLY A 30 46.55 17.69 6.00
N LEU A 31 46.07 16.85 5.08
CA LEU A 31 45.21 17.25 4.00
C LEU A 31 43.95 17.85 4.63
N ARG A 32 43.99 19.17 4.86
CA ARG A 32 42.77 19.94 5.19
C ARG A 32 41.83 19.81 4.00
N SER A 33 40.95 18.84 4.06
CA SER A 33 39.79 18.78 3.20
C SER A 33 39.08 20.12 3.33
N ARG A 34 39.18 20.96 2.32
CA ARG A 34 38.40 22.18 2.21
C ARG A 34 36.92 21.74 2.10
N ARG A 35 36.21 21.76 3.20
CA ARG A 35 34.74 21.65 3.18
C ARG A 35 34.24 22.86 2.40
N ARG A 36 33.89 22.64 1.15
CA ARG A 36 33.22 23.64 0.33
C ARG A 36 31.83 23.85 0.97
N GLY A 37 31.63 24.98 1.60
CA GLY A 37 30.32 25.41 2.05
C GLY A 37 29.48 25.78 0.83
N PHE A 38 28.20 25.43 0.84
CA PHE A 38 27.26 25.89 -0.17
C PHE A 38 27.06 27.41 -0.08
N THR A 39 27.00 28.06 -1.21
CA THR A 39 26.69 29.48 -1.27
C THR A 39 25.17 29.70 -1.16
N LEU A 40 24.75 30.82 -0.62
CA LEU A 40 23.33 31.16 -0.52
C LEU A 40 22.68 31.21 -1.90
N ILE A 41 23.39 31.72 -2.91
CA ILE A 41 22.90 31.76 -4.30
C ILE A 41 22.70 30.38 -4.91
N GLU A 42 23.57 29.42 -4.57
CA GLU A 42 23.48 28.04 -5.07
C GLU A 42 22.21 27.36 -4.57
N ILE A 43 21.87 27.51 -3.28
CA ILE A 43 20.61 27.01 -2.72
C ILE A 43 19.42 27.73 -3.32
N LEU A 44 19.50 29.05 -3.51
CA LEU A 44 18.41 29.84 -4.10
C LEU A 44 18.08 29.37 -5.52
N VAL A 45 19.11 29.17 -6.36
CA VAL A 45 18.92 28.69 -7.74
C VAL A 45 18.32 27.28 -7.74
N VAL A 46 18.76 26.38 -6.87
CA VAL A 46 18.22 25.02 -6.77
C VAL A 46 16.74 25.05 -6.39
N VAL A 47 16.35 25.85 -5.39
CA VAL A 47 14.95 25.96 -4.97
C VAL A 47 14.07 26.53 -6.09
N VAL A 48 14.55 27.53 -6.83
CA VAL A 48 13.82 28.08 -7.98
C VAL A 48 13.63 27.03 -9.08
N ILE A 49 14.68 26.26 -9.41
CA ILE A 49 14.56 25.20 -10.42
C ILE A 49 13.57 24.11 -9.98
N ILE A 50 13.64 23.67 -8.71
CA ILE A 50 12.70 22.70 -8.17
C ILE A 50 11.28 23.22 -8.21
N ALA A 51 11.06 24.49 -7.86
CA ALA A 51 9.73 25.10 -7.89
C ALA A 51 9.16 25.11 -9.32
N ILE A 52 9.94 25.48 -10.33
CA ILE A 52 9.52 25.46 -11.74
C ILE A 52 9.18 24.01 -12.18
N LEU A 53 10.04 23.05 -11.88
CA LEU A 53 9.79 21.65 -12.24
C LEU A 53 8.54 21.09 -11.54
N ALA A 54 8.33 21.44 -10.27
CA ALA A 54 7.15 21.00 -9.51
C ALA A 54 5.83 21.47 -10.15
N THR A 55 5.78 22.66 -10.71
CA THR A 55 4.56 23.17 -11.37
C THR A 55 4.19 22.42 -12.64
N LEU A 56 5.16 21.83 -13.33
CA LEU A 56 4.94 21.04 -14.54
C LEU A 56 4.47 19.62 -14.25
N VAL A 57 4.91 19.05 -13.12
CA VAL A 57 4.68 17.63 -12.79
C VAL A 57 3.40 17.43 -11.96
N ALA A 58 3.10 18.36 -11.06
CA ALA A 58 1.99 18.24 -10.11
C ALA A 58 0.61 17.94 -10.75
N PRO A 59 0.17 18.64 -11.81
CA PRO A 59 -1.17 18.42 -12.36
C PRO A 59 -1.36 17.01 -12.95
N ASN A 60 -0.33 16.42 -13.54
CA ASN A 60 -0.41 15.09 -14.15
C ASN A 60 -0.57 13.98 -13.11
N ILE A 61 0.06 14.11 -11.95
CA ILE A 61 0.01 13.09 -10.90
C ILE A 61 -1.42 12.96 -10.35
N PHE A 62 -2.11 14.06 -10.11
CA PHE A 62 -3.47 14.03 -9.57
C PHE A 62 -4.47 13.39 -10.53
N GLN A 63 -4.36 13.64 -11.84
CA GLN A 63 -5.22 12.98 -12.84
C GLN A 63 -5.01 11.47 -12.88
N HIS A 64 -3.77 11.00 -12.80
CA HIS A 64 -3.47 9.55 -12.80
C HIS A 64 -3.98 8.84 -11.55
N VAL A 65 -3.96 9.50 -10.39
CA VAL A 65 -4.51 8.93 -9.15
C VAL A 65 -6.03 8.77 -9.25
N GLY A 66 -6.74 9.72 -9.82
CA GLY A 66 -8.19 9.63 -10.05
C GLY A 66 -8.56 8.46 -10.94
N THR A 67 -7.92 8.35 -12.11
CA THR A 67 -8.15 7.24 -13.04
C THR A 67 -7.83 5.87 -12.42
N ALA A 68 -6.76 5.78 -11.61
CA ALA A 68 -6.41 4.54 -10.93
C ALA A 68 -7.49 4.13 -9.90
N ARG A 69 -8.07 5.08 -9.16
CA ARG A 69 -9.18 4.83 -8.23
C ARG A 69 -10.43 4.34 -8.97
N GLU A 70 -10.81 5.00 -10.06
CA GLU A 70 -11.95 4.59 -10.86
C GLU A 70 -11.77 3.16 -11.41
N THR A 71 -10.61 2.85 -11.98
CA THR A 71 -10.29 1.50 -12.48
C THR A 71 -10.36 0.46 -11.34
N THR A 72 -9.87 0.81 -10.15
CA THR A 72 -9.94 -0.07 -8.99
C THR A 72 -11.39 -0.30 -8.55
N ALA A 73 -12.22 0.76 -8.50
CA ALA A 73 -13.62 0.65 -8.16
C ALA A 73 -14.38 -0.24 -9.16
N ARG A 74 -14.13 -0.06 -10.46
CA ARG A 74 -14.71 -0.88 -11.53
C ARG A 74 -14.36 -2.35 -11.36
N SER A 75 -13.08 -2.66 -11.16
CA SER A 75 -12.63 -4.04 -10.91
C SER A 75 -13.24 -4.66 -9.67
N GLN A 76 -13.47 -3.88 -8.61
CA GLN A 76 -14.15 -4.35 -7.40
C GLN A 76 -15.64 -4.62 -7.67
N VAL A 77 -16.33 -3.76 -8.42
CA VAL A 77 -17.74 -3.97 -8.82
C VAL A 77 -17.87 -5.25 -9.63
N GLU A 78 -16.99 -5.50 -10.59
CA GLU A 78 -16.95 -6.74 -11.37
C GLU A 78 -16.70 -7.97 -10.49
N MET A 79 -15.78 -7.88 -9.55
CA MET A 79 -15.50 -8.97 -8.58
C MET A 79 -16.71 -9.28 -7.71
N PHE A 80 -17.44 -8.26 -7.24
CA PHE A 80 -18.67 -8.45 -6.49
C PHE A 80 -19.76 -9.04 -7.37
N GLY A 81 -19.86 -8.62 -8.64
CA GLY A 81 -20.77 -9.19 -9.61
C GLY A 81 -20.58 -10.70 -9.75
N ALA A 82 -19.36 -11.14 -9.98
CA ALA A 82 -19.05 -12.58 -10.06
C ALA A 82 -19.39 -13.34 -8.76
N ALA A 83 -19.17 -12.73 -7.59
CA ALA A 83 -19.53 -13.32 -6.31
C ALA A 83 -21.05 -13.38 -6.08
N LEU A 84 -21.79 -12.36 -6.53
CA LEU A 84 -23.26 -12.32 -6.51
C LEU A 84 -23.87 -13.38 -7.42
N ASP A 85 -23.30 -13.59 -8.60
CA ASP A 85 -23.73 -14.65 -9.52
C ASP A 85 -23.46 -16.03 -8.94
N ALA A 86 -22.32 -16.25 -8.31
CA ALA A 86 -22.04 -17.49 -7.61
C ALA A 86 -23.00 -17.72 -6.43
N TYR A 87 -23.35 -16.67 -5.70
CA TYR A 87 -24.38 -16.74 -4.65
C TYR A 87 -25.72 -17.15 -5.24
N ARG A 88 -26.18 -16.49 -6.32
CA ARG A 88 -27.43 -16.82 -7.01
C ARG A 88 -27.45 -18.26 -7.54
N LEU A 89 -26.34 -18.71 -8.10
CA LEU A 89 -26.23 -20.08 -8.62
C LEU A 89 -26.49 -21.13 -7.53
N HIS A 90 -26.03 -20.88 -6.30
CA HIS A 90 -26.23 -21.82 -5.19
C HIS A 90 -27.58 -21.63 -4.50
N THR A 91 -28.05 -20.40 -4.33
CA THR A 91 -29.23 -20.10 -3.50
C THR A 91 -30.50 -19.86 -4.31
N GLY A 92 -30.39 -19.72 -5.65
CA GLY A 92 -31.52 -19.45 -6.56
C GLY A 92 -31.91 -17.95 -6.62
N ARG A 93 -31.36 -17.08 -5.78
CA ARG A 93 -31.63 -15.63 -5.73
C ARG A 93 -30.43 -14.82 -5.41
N TYR A 94 -30.46 -13.53 -5.69
CA TYR A 94 -29.48 -12.60 -5.15
C TYR A 94 -29.76 -12.32 -3.66
N PRO A 95 -28.76 -11.88 -2.88
CA PRO A 95 -29.00 -11.37 -1.53
C PRO A 95 -30.02 -10.23 -1.59
N SER A 96 -30.90 -10.13 -0.60
CA SER A 96 -31.81 -8.96 -0.51
C SER A 96 -31.03 -7.70 -0.17
N THR A 97 -31.61 -6.52 -0.39
CA THR A 97 -31.05 -5.23 0.02
C THR A 97 -30.66 -5.21 1.50
N GLN A 98 -31.45 -5.86 2.37
CA GLN A 98 -31.19 -5.95 3.81
C GLN A 98 -30.00 -6.87 4.14
N GLU A 99 -29.85 -7.98 3.41
CA GLU A 99 -28.69 -8.87 3.54
C GLU A 99 -27.40 -8.21 3.04
N GLY A 100 -27.54 -7.39 2.00
CA GLY A 100 -26.45 -6.60 1.41
C GLY A 100 -25.29 -7.46 0.91
N LEU A 101 -24.19 -6.81 0.56
CA LEU A 101 -22.95 -7.47 0.14
C LEU A 101 -22.31 -8.31 1.26
N GLY A 102 -22.66 -8.07 2.53
CA GLY A 102 -22.20 -8.87 3.67
C GLY A 102 -22.54 -10.35 3.56
N ALA A 103 -23.65 -10.67 2.87
CA ALA A 103 -24.08 -12.04 2.58
C ALA A 103 -23.07 -12.86 1.76
N LEU A 104 -22.18 -12.20 1.05
CA LEU A 104 -21.12 -12.84 0.27
C LEU A 104 -19.96 -13.35 1.14
N TRP A 105 -19.79 -12.76 2.31
CA TRP A 105 -18.73 -13.12 3.26
C TRP A 105 -19.26 -13.94 4.43
N THR A 106 -20.35 -13.49 5.06
CA THR A 106 -20.95 -14.14 6.22
C THR A 106 -22.32 -14.68 5.85
N ARG A 107 -22.63 -15.90 6.26
CA ARG A 107 -23.94 -16.50 6.03
C ARG A 107 -25.03 -15.67 6.71
N PRO A 108 -26.00 -15.07 6.00
CA PRO A 108 -27.14 -14.41 6.62
C PRO A 108 -28.02 -15.41 7.37
N ALA A 109 -28.70 -14.94 8.41
CA ALA A 109 -29.68 -15.78 9.13
C ALA A 109 -30.84 -16.25 8.24
N SER A 110 -31.18 -15.44 7.25
CA SER A 110 -32.21 -15.70 6.22
C SER A 110 -31.74 -16.55 5.04
N ALA A 111 -30.43 -16.92 5.03
CA ALA A 111 -29.86 -17.67 3.91
C ALA A 111 -30.47 -19.08 3.84
N PRO A 112 -30.80 -19.56 2.62
CA PRO A 112 -31.19 -20.95 2.41
C PRO A 112 -30.17 -21.94 2.96
N SER A 113 -30.61 -23.14 3.34
CA SER A 113 -29.71 -24.20 3.84
C SER A 113 -28.61 -24.60 2.85
N ILE A 114 -28.84 -24.31 1.58
CA ILE A 114 -27.93 -24.57 0.45
C ILE A 114 -26.81 -23.54 0.27
N TRP A 115 -26.73 -22.49 1.12
CA TRP A 115 -25.63 -21.52 1.08
C TRP A 115 -24.26 -22.22 1.24
N ARG A 116 -23.35 -22.01 0.29
CA ARG A 116 -22.03 -22.65 0.22
C ARG A 116 -20.85 -21.68 0.32
N GLY A 117 -21.11 -20.43 0.75
CA GLY A 117 -20.04 -19.44 0.87
C GLY A 117 -19.00 -19.78 1.94
N PRO A 118 -18.04 -18.92 2.19
CA PRO A 118 -17.96 -17.54 1.68
C PRO A 118 -17.65 -17.46 0.17
N TYR A 119 -18.25 -16.48 -0.50
CA TYR A 119 -18.03 -16.20 -1.94
C TYR A 119 -16.94 -15.17 -2.16
N LEU A 120 -16.55 -14.45 -1.10
CA LEU A 120 -15.41 -13.56 -1.08
C LEU A 120 -14.35 -14.10 -0.13
N ARG A 121 -13.09 -13.87 -0.45
CA ARG A 121 -11.96 -14.30 0.42
C ARG A 121 -11.78 -13.43 1.65
N LYS A 122 -12.32 -12.20 1.63
CA LYS A 122 -12.23 -11.21 2.71
C LYS A 122 -13.56 -10.49 2.82
N GLN A 123 -13.75 -9.80 3.94
CA GLN A 123 -14.87 -8.88 4.12
C GLN A 123 -14.91 -7.86 2.98
N VAL A 124 -16.14 -7.41 2.63
CA VAL A 124 -16.36 -6.40 1.59
C VAL A 124 -15.54 -5.14 1.92
N PRO A 125 -14.58 -4.75 1.08
CA PRO A 125 -13.80 -3.54 1.30
C PRO A 125 -14.65 -2.30 1.04
N LEU A 126 -14.18 -1.17 1.53
CA LEU A 126 -14.66 0.13 1.08
C LEU A 126 -14.18 0.41 -0.35
N ASP A 127 -14.84 1.32 -1.01
CA ASP A 127 -14.40 1.80 -2.32
C ASP A 127 -13.06 2.58 -2.21
N PRO A 128 -12.40 2.92 -3.32
CA PRO A 128 -11.12 3.62 -3.30
C PRO A 128 -11.18 5.04 -2.72
N TRP A 129 -12.35 5.58 -2.48
CA TRP A 129 -12.58 6.87 -1.81
C TRP A 129 -12.96 6.71 -0.33
N GLY A 130 -12.97 5.46 0.19
CA GLY A 130 -13.24 5.14 1.59
C GLY A 130 -14.72 5.06 1.95
N LYS A 131 -15.62 4.90 0.98
CA LYS A 131 -17.06 4.78 1.19
C LYS A 131 -17.56 3.36 0.96
N ALA A 132 -18.71 3.03 1.52
CA ALA A 132 -19.36 1.75 1.28
C ALA A 132 -20.03 1.74 -0.11
N TYR A 133 -19.97 0.59 -0.78
CA TYR A 133 -20.74 0.36 -2.00
C TYR A 133 -22.24 0.34 -1.68
N LEU A 134 -23.02 0.95 -2.55
CA LEU A 134 -24.47 0.85 -2.49
C LEU A 134 -24.92 -0.39 -3.25
N TYR A 135 -25.74 -1.19 -2.59
CA TYR A 135 -26.30 -2.42 -3.15
C TYR A 135 -27.81 -2.45 -2.95
N MET A 136 -28.52 -2.83 -3.99
CA MET A 136 -29.97 -2.97 -3.96
C MET A 136 -30.40 -4.18 -4.80
N SER A 137 -31.25 -5.02 -4.26
CA SER A 137 -31.87 -6.15 -4.96
C SER A 137 -33.30 -6.38 -4.45
N PRO A 138 -34.28 -6.34 -5.35
CA PRO A 138 -34.22 -6.04 -6.79
C PRO A 138 -33.65 -4.65 -7.08
N GLY A 139 -32.97 -4.48 -8.22
CA GLY A 139 -32.42 -3.17 -8.61
C GLY A 139 -33.51 -2.19 -9.09
N GLU A 140 -33.23 -0.91 -9.07
CA GLU A 140 -34.07 0.12 -9.70
C GLU A 140 -33.87 0.12 -11.21
N VAL A 141 -32.60 -0.01 -11.65
CA VAL A 141 -32.24 -0.09 -13.07
C VAL A 141 -32.35 -1.53 -13.56
N ASN A 142 -31.76 -2.47 -12.85
CA ASN A 142 -31.79 -3.89 -13.18
C ASN A 142 -32.83 -4.64 -12.31
N ARG A 143 -34.11 -4.55 -12.68
CA ARG A 143 -35.25 -5.07 -11.88
C ARG A 143 -35.20 -6.58 -11.64
N ASP A 144 -34.66 -7.34 -12.59
CA ASP A 144 -34.54 -8.80 -12.48
C ASP A 144 -33.23 -9.25 -11.82
N GLY A 145 -32.41 -8.30 -11.36
CA GLY A 145 -31.14 -8.53 -10.80
C GLY A 145 -30.85 -7.66 -9.55
N TYR A 146 -29.75 -6.96 -9.62
CA TYR A 146 -29.31 -6.04 -8.58
C TYR A 146 -28.68 -4.79 -9.19
N ASP A 147 -28.68 -3.73 -8.43
CA ASP A 147 -27.90 -2.53 -8.70
C ASP A 147 -26.75 -2.46 -7.68
N LEU A 148 -25.53 -2.25 -8.17
CA LEU A 148 -24.35 -2.09 -7.35
C LEU A 148 -23.56 -0.88 -7.86
N LEU A 149 -23.22 0.06 -6.98
CA LEU A 149 -22.50 1.26 -7.38
C LEU A 149 -21.62 1.83 -6.26
N SER A 150 -20.55 2.50 -6.68
CA SER A 150 -19.81 3.46 -5.88
C SER A 150 -20.17 4.86 -6.32
N LEU A 151 -20.35 5.77 -5.37
CA LEU A 151 -20.70 7.18 -5.61
C LEU A 151 -19.48 8.09 -5.84
N GLY A 152 -18.33 7.51 -6.18
CA GLY A 152 -17.13 8.29 -6.46
C GLY A 152 -16.62 9.15 -5.28
N ALA A 153 -15.83 10.17 -5.60
CA ALA A 153 -15.16 10.98 -4.60
C ALA A 153 -16.10 11.87 -3.79
N ASP A 154 -17.20 12.37 -4.36
CA ASP A 154 -18.12 13.27 -3.65
C ASP A 154 -19.21 12.53 -2.83
N GLY A 155 -19.51 11.25 -3.16
CA GLY A 155 -20.54 10.45 -2.50
C GLY A 155 -21.97 10.88 -2.85
N ARG A 156 -22.17 11.45 -4.02
CA ARG A 156 -23.46 11.87 -4.55
C ARG A 156 -23.72 11.17 -5.87
N ARG A 157 -24.96 10.88 -6.18
CA ARG A 157 -25.33 10.29 -7.48
C ARG A 157 -24.99 11.26 -8.61
N GLY A 158 -24.41 10.74 -9.68
CA GLY A 158 -23.99 11.49 -10.86
C GLY A 158 -22.56 12.02 -10.74
N GLY A 159 -22.28 13.12 -11.44
CA GLY A 159 -20.95 13.72 -11.44
C GLY A 159 -20.11 13.32 -12.65
N GLY A 160 -18.85 13.76 -12.67
CA GLY A 160 -17.90 13.49 -13.74
C GLY A 160 -16.46 13.41 -13.22
N GLY A 161 -15.58 12.75 -13.95
CA GLY A 161 -14.21 12.51 -13.52
C GLY A 161 -14.16 11.67 -12.23
N GLU A 162 -13.42 12.12 -11.21
CA GLU A 162 -13.34 11.42 -9.91
C GLU A 162 -14.67 11.32 -9.15
N ASN A 163 -15.64 12.19 -9.48
CA ASN A 163 -16.97 12.20 -8.88
C ASN A 163 -17.98 11.34 -9.64
N ALA A 164 -17.56 10.71 -10.75
CA ALA A 164 -18.45 9.85 -11.50
C ALA A 164 -18.81 8.58 -10.72
N ASP A 165 -20.08 8.17 -10.82
CA ASP A 165 -20.53 6.89 -10.29
C ASP A 165 -19.87 5.74 -11.06
N VAL A 166 -19.44 4.72 -10.34
CA VAL A 166 -19.01 3.45 -10.91
C VAL A 166 -20.09 2.42 -10.66
N THR A 167 -20.76 1.99 -11.72
CA THR A 167 -21.96 1.16 -11.66
C THR A 167 -21.74 -0.24 -12.24
N SER A 168 -22.63 -1.17 -11.89
CA SER A 168 -22.63 -2.55 -12.41
C SER A 168 -23.40 -2.72 -13.73
N TRP A 169 -23.89 -1.63 -14.30
CA TRP A 169 -24.64 -1.63 -15.58
C TRP A 169 -24.06 -0.64 -16.57
#